data_922a7157d4636014b5b06d3cdb541334
#
_entry.id   922a7157d4636014b5b06d3cdb541334
#
_cell.length_a   1.000
_cell.length_b   1.000
_cell.length_c   1.000
_cell.angle_alpha   90.00
_cell.angle_beta   90.00
_cell.angle_gamma   90.00
#
_symmetry.space_group_name_H-M   'P 1'
#
loop_
_entity.id
_entity.type
_entity.pdbx_description
1 polymer ?
#
loop_
_entity_poly.entity_id
_entity_poly.type
_entity_poly.pdbx_seq_one_letter_code
_entity_poly.pdbx_strand_id
1 'polypeptide(L)'
;MDFSRFTTISFDCYGTLIDWESGILPALRAVLASHGQSLPDAAILELYGEFEAEAESGPYQSYRHVLQSVVQAFADRLYFQASSAEIRSLHESVRAWPPFPDTVPALRELQKRYKLVVISNIDDDLLAETRKHLDVQFDGVITAEQARSYKPSINNFQMALRALAISPDQLLHAAQSIYHDVVPARSLGIATVWVNRKSARPGMGAVRASAGLASEKRADLEVPDLASLAAAVTGAQD
;
A
#
# COMPACT_ATOMS: atom_id res chain seq x y z
N MET A 1 -10.89 4.52 -21.12
CA MET A 1 -9.69 3.63 -21.25
C MET A 1 -10.17 2.35 -21.88
N ASP A 2 -9.42 1.80 -22.84
CA ASP A 2 -9.72 0.46 -23.37
C ASP A 2 -9.11 -0.60 -22.45
N PHE A 3 -9.97 -1.37 -21.79
CA PHE A 3 -9.55 -2.40 -20.84
C PHE A 3 -9.29 -3.77 -21.50
N SER A 4 -9.68 -3.95 -22.77
CA SER A 4 -9.58 -5.25 -23.48
C SER A 4 -8.14 -5.71 -23.70
N ARG A 5 -7.17 -4.81 -23.69
CA ARG A 5 -5.76 -5.08 -23.89
C ARG A 5 -5.08 -5.68 -22.64
N PHE A 6 -5.64 -5.46 -21.45
CA PHE A 6 -5.04 -5.93 -20.22
C PHE A 6 -5.39 -7.40 -19.96
N THR A 7 -4.41 -8.16 -19.56
CA THR A 7 -4.56 -9.56 -19.10
C THR A 7 -4.42 -9.68 -17.59
N THR A 8 -3.80 -8.68 -16.96
CA THR A 8 -3.42 -8.68 -15.57
C THR A 8 -3.68 -7.33 -14.94
N ILE A 9 -4.23 -7.34 -13.72
CA ILE A 9 -4.29 -6.15 -12.86
C ILE A 9 -3.40 -6.39 -11.65
N SER A 10 -2.45 -5.48 -11.43
CA SER A 10 -1.66 -5.46 -10.20
C SER A 10 -2.16 -4.37 -9.26
N PHE A 11 -2.05 -4.65 -7.97
CA PHE A 11 -2.48 -3.75 -6.90
C PHE A 11 -1.31 -3.47 -5.96
N ASP A 12 -1.19 -2.22 -5.52
CA ASP A 12 -0.61 -1.94 -4.23
C ASP A 12 -1.52 -2.53 -3.12
N CYS A 13 -0.98 -2.76 -1.93
CA CYS A 13 -1.73 -3.42 -0.84
C CYS A 13 -2.22 -2.41 0.21
N TYR A 14 -1.30 -1.80 0.95
CA TYR A 14 -1.64 -0.97 2.12
C TYR A 14 -1.98 0.45 1.69
N GLY A 15 -3.21 0.89 2.01
CA GLY A 15 -3.82 2.12 1.50
C GLY A 15 -4.64 1.91 0.24
N THR A 16 -4.45 0.80 -0.47
CA THR A 16 -5.22 0.42 -1.67
C THR A 16 -6.24 -0.67 -1.38
N LEU A 17 -5.79 -1.83 -0.90
CA LEU A 17 -6.61 -2.99 -0.54
C LEU A 17 -6.94 -3.00 0.96
N ILE A 18 -5.97 -2.61 1.79
CA ILE A 18 -5.99 -2.67 3.26
C ILE A 18 -6.08 -1.27 3.84
N ASP A 19 -7.02 -1.06 4.76
CA ASP A 19 -7.12 0.17 5.57
C ASP A 19 -6.06 0.16 6.68
N TRP A 20 -4.85 0.57 6.29
CA TRP A 20 -3.70 0.61 7.17
C TRP A 20 -3.84 1.65 8.30
N GLU A 21 -4.58 2.75 8.07
CA GLU A 21 -4.82 3.77 9.09
C GLU A 21 -5.59 3.17 10.28
N SER A 22 -6.64 2.39 9.99
CA SER A 22 -7.41 1.67 11.00
C SER A 22 -6.59 0.59 11.72
N GLY A 23 -5.54 0.08 11.09
CA GLY A 23 -4.62 -0.87 11.69
C GLY A 23 -3.56 -0.22 12.57
N ILE A 24 -2.89 0.81 12.07
CA ILE A 24 -1.78 1.51 12.75
C ILE A 24 -2.23 2.23 14.01
N LEU A 25 -3.33 2.97 13.93
CA LEU A 25 -3.77 3.84 15.03
C LEU A 25 -3.99 3.11 16.35
N PRO A 26 -4.67 1.95 16.42
CA PRO A 26 -4.82 1.24 17.68
C PRO A 26 -3.48 0.78 18.26
N ALA A 27 -2.56 0.31 17.41
CA ALA A 27 -1.25 -0.18 17.86
C ALA A 27 -0.40 0.97 18.43
N LEU A 28 -0.25 2.08 17.72
CA LEU A 28 0.52 3.23 18.19
C LEU A 28 -0.14 3.93 19.38
N ARG A 29 -1.48 4.04 19.40
CA ARG A 29 -2.18 4.60 20.58
C ARG A 29 -1.95 3.79 21.85
N ALA A 30 -1.90 2.46 21.75
CA ALA A 30 -1.62 1.60 22.90
C ALA A 30 -0.21 1.86 23.47
N VAL A 31 0.80 1.98 22.59
CA VAL A 31 2.17 2.33 22.98
C VAL A 31 2.22 3.72 23.58
N LEU A 32 1.63 4.71 22.95
CA LEU A 32 1.62 6.09 23.46
C LEU A 32 0.94 6.20 24.84
N ALA A 33 -0.21 5.56 24.99
CA ALA A 33 -0.99 5.59 26.23
C ALA A 33 -0.25 4.95 27.41
N SER A 34 0.52 3.88 27.18
CA SER A 34 1.32 3.23 28.25
C SER A 34 2.39 4.17 28.82
N HIS A 35 2.79 5.20 28.06
CA HIS A 35 3.74 6.23 28.48
C HIS A 35 3.08 7.59 28.80
N GLY A 36 1.76 7.60 28.99
CA GLY A 36 1.02 8.83 29.33
C GLY A 36 0.98 9.86 28.18
N GLN A 37 1.29 9.43 26.96
CA GLN A 37 1.24 10.27 25.76
C GLN A 37 -0.12 10.17 25.06
N SER A 38 -0.59 11.29 24.51
CA SER A 38 -1.81 11.34 23.72
C SER A 38 -1.62 12.31 22.57
N LEU A 39 -1.82 11.83 21.34
CA LEU A 39 -1.75 12.63 20.13
C LEU A 39 -3.04 12.46 19.32
N PRO A 40 -3.49 13.50 18.60
CA PRO A 40 -4.55 13.36 17.60
C PRO A 40 -4.16 12.35 16.52
N ASP A 41 -5.14 11.63 15.96
CA ASP A 41 -4.91 10.64 14.90
C ASP A 41 -4.11 11.17 13.72
N ALA A 42 -4.45 12.39 13.27
CA ALA A 42 -3.74 13.04 12.17
C ALA A 42 -2.25 13.23 12.46
N ALA A 43 -1.89 13.60 13.72
CA ALA A 43 -0.50 13.76 14.12
C ALA A 43 0.23 12.42 14.22
N ILE A 44 -0.46 11.36 14.68
CA ILE A 44 0.13 10.01 14.72
C ILE A 44 0.46 9.55 13.31
N LEU A 45 -0.46 9.69 12.34
CA LEU A 45 -0.24 9.26 10.98
C LEU A 45 0.77 10.14 10.22
N GLU A 46 0.83 11.44 10.52
CA GLU A 46 1.86 12.32 9.96
C GLU A 46 3.27 11.90 10.40
N LEU A 47 3.44 11.67 11.71
CA LEU A 47 4.70 11.18 12.27
C LEU A 47 5.04 9.78 11.76
N TYR A 48 4.05 8.88 11.66
CA TYR A 48 4.25 7.56 11.07
C TYR A 48 4.84 7.67 9.66
N GLY A 49 4.22 8.47 8.78
CA GLY A 49 4.70 8.64 7.42
C GLY A 49 6.10 9.28 7.34
N GLU A 50 6.42 10.22 8.24
CA GLU A 50 7.78 10.81 8.36
C GLU A 50 8.80 9.73 8.72
N PHE A 51 8.55 8.95 9.77
CA PHE A 51 9.48 7.95 10.30
C PHE A 51 9.61 6.73 9.38
N GLU A 52 8.52 6.30 8.74
CA GLU A 52 8.56 5.23 7.75
C GLU A 52 9.43 5.62 6.55
N ALA A 53 9.21 6.81 5.99
CA ALA A 53 10.01 7.32 4.87
C ALA A 53 11.49 7.45 5.22
N GLU A 54 11.82 7.90 6.43
CA GLU A 54 13.19 7.96 6.92
C GLU A 54 13.81 6.56 7.01
N ALA A 55 13.12 5.59 7.60
CA ALA A 55 13.58 4.22 7.76
C ALA A 55 13.77 3.50 6.41
N GLU A 56 12.95 3.82 5.40
CA GLU A 56 13.08 3.26 4.04
C GLU A 56 14.17 3.93 3.19
N SER A 57 14.67 5.10 3.57
CA SER A 57 15.60 5.91 2.75
C SER A 57 17.01 5.35 2.62
N GLY A 58 17.38 4.39 3.47
CA GLY A 58 18.72 3.78 3.53
C GLY A 58 18.86 2.51 2.68
N PRO A 59 19.93 1.72 2.93
CA PRO A 59 20.04 0.37 2.38
C PRO A 59 18.83 -0.47 2.77
N TYR A 60 18.37 -1.34 1.86
CA TYR A 60 17.21 -2.18 2.12
C TYR A 60 17.31 -2.94 3.46
N GLN A 61 16.29 -2.82 4.26
CA GLN A 61 16.04 -3.59 5.47
C GLN A 61 14.66 -4.26 5.34
N SER A 62 14.35 -5.26 6.18
CA SER A 62 13.00 -5.84 6.20
C SER A 62 11.96 -4.81 6.65
N TYR A 63 10.75 -4.89 6.14
CA TYR A 63 9.68 -3.98 6.56
C TYR A 63 9.33 -4.13 8.04
N ARG A 64 9.49 -5.35 8.58
CA ARG A 64 9.43 -5.57 10.04
C ARG A 64 10.41 -4.67 10.79
N HIS A 65 11.63 -4.53 10.29
CA HIS A 65 12.62 -3.63 10.91
C HIS A 65 12.22 -2.16 10.74
N VAL A 66 11.68 -1.78 9.58
CA VAL A 66 11.14 -0.43 9.35
C VAL A 66 10.07 -0.10 10.40
N LEU A 67 9.08 -0.98 10.61
CA LEU A 67 8.03 -0.76 11.60
C LEU A 67 8.54 -0.72 13.05
N GLN A 68 9.58 -1.48 13.37
CA GLN A 68 10.26 -1.38 14.68
C GLN A 68 10.97 -0.03 14.85
N SER A 69 11.64 0.44 13.79
CA SER A 69 12.30 1.76 13.77
C SER A 69 11.28 2.90 13.92
N VAL A 70 10.10 2.77 13.33
CA VAL A 70 9.01 3.73 13.51
C VAL A 70 8.60 3.85 14.98
N VAL A 71 8.40 2.73 15.69
CA VAL A 71 8.04 2.77 17.11
C VAL A 71 9.17 3.39 17.94
N GLN A 72 10.43 3.06 17.62
CA GLN A 72 11.59 3.67 18.29
C GLN A 72 11.64 5.19 18.03
N ALA A 73 11.38 5.64 16.79
CA ALA A 73 11.36 7.06 16.45
C ALA A 73 10.24 7.82 17.19
N PHE A 74 9.07 7.21 17.43
CA PHE A 74 8.06 7.78 18.32
C PHE A 74 8.57 7.91 19.76
N ALA A 75 9.25 6.87 20.28
CA ALA A 75 9.82 6.90 21.63
C ALA A 75 10.86 8.02 21.78
N ASP A 76 11.76 8.16 20.80
CA ASP A 76 12.78 9.20 20.79
C ASP A 76 12.19 10.60 20.68
N ARG A 77 11.23 10.79 19.78
CA ARG A 77 10.55 12.08 19.53
C ARG A 77 9.76 12.57 20.75
N LEU A 78 9.17 11.64 21.51
CA LEU A 78 8.29 11.94 22.64
C LEU A 78 8.97 11.68 23.99
N TYR A 79 10.27 11.40 24.00
CA TYR A 79 11.13 11.26 25.19
C TYR A 79 10.67 10.16 26.15
N PHE A 80 10.34 8.96 25.64
CA PHE A 80 10.08 7.79 26.47
C PHE A 80 10.94 6.59 26.04
N GLN A 81 11.01 5.55 26.87
CA GLN A 81 11.71 4.31 26.55
C GLN A 81 10.71 3.21 26.23
N ALA A 82 10.65 2.81 24.94
CA ALA A 82 9.82 1.70 24.53
C ALA A 82 10.45 0.36 24.95
N SER A 83 9.64 -0.52 25.52
CA SER A 83 10.03 -1.91 25.80
C SER A 83 10.19 -2.70 24.50
N SER A 84 10.90 -3.84 24.57
CA SER A 84 11.03 -4.74 23.41
C SER A 84 9.69 -5.27 22.89
N ALA A 85 8.67 -5.38 23.73
CA ALA A 85 7.33 -5.77 23.32
C ALA A 85 6.64 -4.65 22.53
N GLU A 86 6.75 -3.41 22.99
CA GLU A 86 6.20 -2.25 22.29
C GLU A 86 6.87 -2.02 20.95
N ILE A 87 8.20 -2.16 20.87
CA ILE A 87 8.94 -2.08 19.59
C ILE A 87 8.39 -3.08 18.56
N ARG A 88 7.99 -4.27 18.98
CA ARG A 88 7.42 -5.28 18.09
C ARG A 88 5.93 -5.09 17.79
N SER A 89 5.21 -4.34 18.61
CA SER A 89 3.74 -4.28 18.58
C SER A 89 3.17 -3.88 17.21
N LEU A 90 3.82 -2.94 16.53
CA LEU A 90 3.33 -2.41 15.27
C LEU A 90 3.40 -3.47 14.16
N HIS A 91 4.53 -4.14 13.94
CA HIS A 91 4.61 -5.18 12.91
C HIS A 91 3.78 -6.42 13.28
N GLU A 92 3.64 -6.75 14.57
CA GLU A 92 2.77 -7.83 15.02
C GLU A 92 1.29 -7.54 14.79
N SER A 93 0.90 -6.24 14.68
CA SER A 93 -0.48 -5.83 14.40
C SER A 93 -0.88 -5.98 12.93
N VAL A 94 0.07 -6.01 11.99
CA VAL A 94 -0.20 -6.06 10.53
C VAL A 94 -1.18 -7.16 10.15
N ARG A 95 -1.07 -8.32 10.79
CA ARG A 95 -1.98 -9.47 10.57
C ARG A 95 -3.46 -9.19 10.87
N ALA A 96 -3.77 -8.12 11.58
CA ALA A 96 -5.13 -7.74 11.97
C ALA A 96 -5.66 -6.51 11.21
N TRP A 97 -4.87 -5.93 10.30
CA TRP A 97 -5.30 -4.76 9.55
C TRP A 97 -6.41 -5.12 8.57
N PRO A 98 -7.56 -4.44 8.61
CA PRO A 98 -8.72 -4.83 7.83
C PRO A 98 -8.60 -4.40 6.37
N PRO A 99 -9.21 -5.14 5.42
CA PRO A 99 -9.44 -4.63 4.09
C PRO A 99 -10.47 -3.48 4.13
N PHE A 100 -10.43 -2.60 3.12
CA PHE A 100 -11.54 -1.68 2.90
C PHE A 100 -12.81 -2.47 2.56
N PRO A 101 -14.01 -1.95 2.88
CA PRO A 101 -15.27 -2.68 2.69
C PRO A 101 -15.54 -3.09 1.24
N ASP A 102 -15.05 -2.32 0.28
CA ASP A 102 -15.20 -2.58 -1.17
C ASP A 102 -14.15 -3.55 -1.73
N THR A 103 -13.06 -3.81 -1.01
CA THR A 103 -11.91 -4.56 -1.54
C THR A 103 -12.27 -5.98 -1.96
N VAL A 104 -12.81 -6.78 -1.04
CA VAL A 104 -13.08 -8.21 -1.33
C VAL A 104 -14.12 -8.39 -2.43
N PRO A 105 -15.27 -7.69 -2.43
CA PRO A 105 -16.22 -7.74 -3.53
C PRO A 105 -15.62 -7.35 -4.89
N ALA A 106 -14.83 -6.27 -4.93
CA ALA A 106 -14.20 -5.80 -6.16
C ALA A 106 -13.16 -6.81 -6.70
N LEU A 107 -12.30 -7.35 -5.83
CA LEU A 107 -11.32 -8.37 -6.23
C LEU A 107 -11.99 -9.64 -6.79
N ARG A 108 -13.08 -10.09 -6.17
CA ARG A 108 -13.88 -11.23 -6.67
C ARG A 108 -14.48 -10.97 -8.05
N GLU A 109 -14.88 -9.75 -8.34
CA GLU A 109 -15.40 -9.39 -9.66
C GLU A 109 -14.28 -9.33 -10.69
N LEU A 110 -13.17 -8.67 -10.37
CA LEU A 110 -12.02 -8.50 -11.26
C LEU A 110 -11.34 -9.84 -11.62
N GLN A 111 -11.23 -10.79 -10.67
CA GLN A 111 -10.61 -12.10 -10.92
C GLN A 111 -11.34 -12.96 -11.94
N LYS A 112 -12.61 -12.64 -12.27
CA LYS A 112 -13.35 -13.36 -13.32
C LYS A 112 -12.76 -13.15 -14.72
N ARG A 113 -11.99 -12.07 -14.91
CA ARG A 113 -11.49 -11.63 -16.22
C ARG A 113 -9.98 -11.42 -16.27
N TYR A 114 -9.35 -11.13 -15.15
CA TYR A 114 -7.95 -10.75 -15.06
C TYR A 114 -7.20 -11.64 -14.08
N LYS A 115 -5.93 -11.86 -14.34
CA LYS A 115 -5.00 -12.30 -13.31
C LYS A 115 -4.81 -11.18 -12.31
N LEU A 116 -4.82 -11.51 -11.02
CA LEU A 116 -4.62 -10.54 -9.95
C LEU A 116 -3.23 -10.70 -9.35
N VAL A 117 -2.53 -9.58 -9.18
CA VAL A 117 -1.16 -9.55 -8.66
C VAL A 117 -1.06 -8.49 -7.56
N VAL A 118 -0.23 -8.74 -6.55
CA VAL A 118 0.12 -7.73 -5.54
C VAL A 118 1.57 -7.30 -5.74
N ILE A 119 1.81 -5.98 -5.70
CA ILE A 119 3.15 -5.36 -5.67
C ILE A 119 3.20 -4.45 -4.47
N SER A 120 3.88 -4.85 -3.39
CA SER A 120 3.78 -4.17 -2.10
C SER A 120 5.12 -3.98 -1.39
N ASN A 121 5.24 -2.85 -0.69
CA ASN A 121 6.37 -2.53 0.19
C ASN A 121 6.20 -3.26 1.53
N ILE A 122 6.48 -4.58 1.56
CA ILE A 122 6.23 -5.44 2.70
C ILE A 122 7.16 -6.66 2.68
N ASP A 123 7.27 -7.37 3.81
CA ASP A 123 7.90 -8.70 3.89
C ASP A 123 6.91 -9.81 3.48
N ASP A 124 7.43 -10.93 2.98
CA ASP A 124 6.63 -12.04 2.45
C ASP A 124 5.67 -12.64 3.48
N ASP A 125 6.15 -12.87 4.69
CA ASP A 125 5.36 -13.49 5.76
C ASP A 125 4.26 -12.54 6.29
N LEU A 126 4.53 -11.24 6.39
CA LEU A 126 3.53 -10.25 6.77
C LEU A 126 2.41 -10.16 5.73
N LEU A 127 2.77 -10.15 4.44
CA LEU A 127 1.77 -10.18 3.37
C LEU A 127 0.99 -11.48 3.34
N ALA A 128 1.62 -12.62 3.64
CA ALA A 128 0.93 -13.90 3.72
C ALA A 128 -0.20 -13.91 4.76
N GLU A 129 0.01 -13.25 5.92
CA GLU A 129 -1.06 -13.07 6.92
C GLU A 129 -2.15 -12.13 6.43
N THR A 130 -1.79 -10.99 5.82
CA THR A 130 -2.74 -10.02 5.26
C THR A 130 -3.64 -10.65 4.19
N ARG A 131 -3.09 -11.49 3.32
CA ARG A 131 -3.83 -12.14 2.23
C ARG A 131 -4.98 -13.02 2.72
N LYS A 132 -4.93 -13.52 3.95
CA LYS A 132 -6.04 -14.30 4.55
C LYS A 132 -7.34 -13.49 4.66
N HIS A 133 -7.26 -12.15 4.70
CA HIS A 133 -8.42 -11.27 4.75
C HIS A 133 -8.98 -10.87 3.37
N LEU A 134 -8.21 -11.11 2.30
CA LEU A 134 -8.60 -10.66 0.94
C LEU A 134 -9.50 -11.65 0.20
N ASP A 135 -9.58 -12.91 0.67
CA ASP A 135 -10.51 -13.94 0.20
C ASP A 135 -10.53 -14.14 -1.34
N VAL A 136 -9.37 -13.95 -1.96
CA VAL A 136 -9.09 -14.26 -3.37
C VAL A 136 -7.71 -14.88 -3.50
N GLN A 137 -7.51 -15.64 -4.56
CA GLN A 137 -6.18 -16.14 -4.90
C GLN A 137 -5.51 -15.14 -5.86
N PHE A 138 -4.31 -14.70 -5.51
CA PHE A 138 -3.48 -13.90 -6.40
C PHE A 138 -2.60 -14.80 -7.27
N ASP A 139 -2.52 -14.49 -8.56
CA ASP A 139 -1.69 -15.18 -9.55
C ASP A 139 -0.20 -14.84 -9.40
N GLY A 140 0.11 -13.73 -8.74
CA GLY A 140 1.47 -13.32 -8.46
C GLY A 140 1.55 -12.39 -7.25
N VAL A 141 2.69 -12.44 -6.58
CA VAL A 141 3.02 -11.59 -5.42
C VAL A 141 4.45 -11.13 -5.57
N ILE A 142 4.65 -9.83 -5.53
CA ILE A 142 5.96 -9.19 -5.53
C ILE A 142 6.06 -8.31 -4.29
N THR A 143 7.00 -8.64 -3.42
CA THR A 143 7.24 -7.89 -2.18
C THR A 143 8.55 -7.10 -2.26
N ALA A 144 8.70 -6.12 -1.36
CA ALA A 144 9.98 -5.44 -1.18
C ALA A 144 11.08 -6.42 -0.73
N GLU A 145 10.72 -7.45 0.03
CA GLU A 145 11.67 -8.48 0.45
C GLU A 145 12.25 -9.24 -0.74
N GLN A 146 11.40 -9.69 -1.69
CA GLN A 146 11.82 -10.37 -2.91
C GLN A 146 12.62 -9.45 -3.83
N ALA A 147 12.17 -8.21 -3.99
CA ALA A 147 12.80 -7.21 -4.85
C ALA A 147 14.08 -6.62 -4.24
N ARG A 148 14.29 -6.75 -2.92
CA ARG A 148 15.35 -6.09 -2.15
C ARG A 148 15.36 -4.58 -2.35
N SER A 149 14.18 -4.00 -2.54
CA SER A 149 13.97 -2.57 -2.78
C SER A 149 12.53 -2.18 -2.46
N TYR A 150 12.37 -0.97 -1.95
CA TYR A 150 11.07 -0.33 -1.76
C TYR A 150 10.64 0.44 -3.00
N LYS A 151 9.33 0.44 -3.34
CA LYS A 151 8.76 1.44 -4.24
C LYS A 151 9.03 2.83 -3.66
N PRO A 152 9.42 3.83 -4.45
CA PRO A 152 9.23 3.98 -5.90
C PRO A 152 10.34 3.40 -6.81
N SER A 153 11.18 2.50 -6.31
CA SER A 153 12.10 1.79 -7.19
C SER A 153 11.33 1.06 -8.31
N ILE A 154 11.77 1.24 -9.55
CA ILE A 154 11.18 0.53 -10.71
C ILE A 154 11.45 -0.98 -10.67
N ASN A 155 12.40 -1.43 -9.84
CA ASN A 155 12.80 -2.83 -9.76
C ASN A 155 11.62 -3.75 -9.40
N ASN A 156 10.74 -3.32 -8.49
CA ASN A 156 9.54 -4.07 -8.09
C ASN A 156 8.62 -4.34 -9.28
N PHE A 157 8.37 -3.32 -10.12
CA PHE A 157 7.55 -3.45 -11.33
C PHE A 157 8.23 -4.28 -12.42
N GLN A 158 9.53 -4.07 -12.64
CA GLN A 158 10.30 -4.89 -13.59
C GLN A 158 10.34 -6.37 -13.18
N MET A 159 10.42 -6.65 -11.87
CA MET A 159 10.33 -8.00 -11.34
C MET A 159 8.96 -8.61 -11.61
N ALA A 160 7.88 -7.86 -11.42
CA ALA A 160 6.52 -8.30 -11.75
C ALA A 160 6.38 -8.66 -13.23
N LEU A 161 6.80 -7.78 -14.15
CA LEU A 161 6.73 -8.02 -15.58
C LEU A 161 7.51 -9.30 -16.00
N ARG A 162 8.71 -9.49 -15.44
CA ARG A 162 9.51 -10.70 -15.71
C ARG A 162 8.85 -11.96 -15.16
N ALA A 163 8.38 -11.92 -13.92
CA ALA A 163 7.76 -13.08 -13.26
C ALA A 163 6.48 -13.54 -13.95
N LEU A 164 5.70 -12.58 -14.48
CA LEU A 164 4.46 -12.85 -15.19
C LEU A 164 4.67 -13.14 -16.68
N ALA A 165 5.86 -12.90 -17.22
CA ALA A 165 6.20 -13.00 -18.64
C ALA A 165 5.23 -12.19 -19.54
N ILE A 166 4.89 -10.95 -19.13
CA ILE A 166 4.02 -10.04 -19.86
C ILE A 166 4.73 -8.73 -20.20
N SER A 167 4.23 -8.04 -21.24
CA SER A 167 4.69 -6.70 -21.61
C SER A 167 3.94 -5.61 -20.77
N PRO A 168 4.52 -4.40 -20.63
CA PRO A 168 3.91 -3.32 -19.84
C PRO A 168 2.48 -2.96 -20.28
N ASP A 169 2.18 -3.03 -21.56
CA ASP A 169 0.86 -2.70 -22.12
C ASP A 169 -0.24 -3.71 -21.77
N GLN A 170 0.13 -4.91 -21.30
CA GLN A 170 -0.78 -5.95 -20.81
C GLN A 170 -1.10 -5.84 -19.32
N LEU A 171 -0.39 -4.96 -18.59
CA LEU A 171 -0.55 -4.75 -17.16
C LEU A 171 -1.29 -3.44 -16.88
N LEU A 172 -2.29 -3.50 -16.01
CA LEU A 172 -2.92 -2.34 -15.38
C LEU A 172 -2.52 -2.32 -13.91
N HIS A 173 -1.95 -1.23 -13.43
CA HIS A 173 -1.58 -1.09 -12.01
C HIS A 173 -2.51 -0.14 -11.28
N ALA A 174 -3.16 -0.61 -10.21
CA ALA A 174 -4.10 0.16 -9.39
C ALA A 174 -3.54 0.42 -8.00
N ALA A 175 -3.44 1.68 -7.60
CA ALA A 175 -2.83 2.07 -6.34
C ALA A 175 -3.33 3.42 -5.81
N GLN A 176 -3.25 3.60 -4.50
CA GLN A 176 -3.54 4.86 -3.82
C GLN A 176 -2.35 5.83 -3.92
N SER A 177 -1.11 5.35 -3.89
CA SER A 177 0.06 6.22 -3.87
C SER A 177 0.49 6.65 -5.27
N ILE A 178 0.47 7.96 -5.52
CA ILE A 178 1.02 8.51 -6.77
C ILE A 178 2.54 8.36 -6.77
N TYR A 179 3.20 8.65 -5.66
CA TYR A 179 4.66 8.65 -5.55
C TYR A 179 5.26 7.24 -5.66
N HIS A 180 4.75 6.31 -4.86
CA HIS A 180 5.32 4.96 -4.81
C HIS A 180 4.90 4.08 -6.00
N ASP A 181 3.76 4.37 -6.63
CA ASP A 181 3.12 3.46 -7.57
C ASP A 181 2.90 4.07 -8.97
N VAL A 182 2.11 5.14 -9.06
CA VAL A 182 1.71 5.70 -10.36
C VAL A 182 2.94 6.19 -11.15
N VAL A 183 3.82 6.93 -10.50
CA VAL A 183 5.01 7.51 -11.15
C VAL A 183 5.95 6.43 -11.69
N PRO A 184 6.43 5.45 -10.89
CA PRO A 184 7.34 4.43 -11.39
C PRO A 184 6.68 3.48 -12.39
N ALA A 185 5.42 3.08 -12.20
CA ALA A 185 4.70 2.23 -13.16
C ALA A 185 4.60 2.90 -14.54
N ARG A 186 4.19 4.17 -14.59
CA ARG A 186 4.11 4.94 -15.83
C ARG A 186 5.47 5.13 -16.53
N SER A 187 6.56 5.26 -15.78
CA SER A 187 7.90 5.37 -16.36
C SER A 187 8.31 4.12 -17.15
N LEU A 188 7.68 2.99 -16.87
CA LEU A 188 7.86 1.72 -17.58
C LEU A 188 6.81 1.48 -18.69
N GLY A 189 5.89 2.41 -18.93
CA GLY A 189 4.81 2.26 -19.90
C GLY A 189 3.62 1.42 -19.40
N ILE A 190 3.56 1.13 -18.09
CA ILE A 190 2.44 0.45 -17.47
C ILE A 190 1.28 1.44 -17.31
N ALA A 191 0.08 1.04 -17.73
CA ALA A 191 -1.13 1.83 -17.49
C ALA A 191 -1.50 1.82 -16.01
N THR A 192 -2.02 2.95 -15.52
CA THR A 192 -2.25 3.15 -14.09
C THR A 192 -3.65 3.63 -13.76
N VAL A 193 -4.17 3.14 -12.64
CA VAL A 193 -5.39 3.64 -11.99
C VAL A 193 -5.00 4.22 -10.63
N TRP A 194 -5.31 5.48 -10.43
CA TRP A 194 -5.22 6.08 -9.12
C TRP A 194 -6.50 5.80 -8.33
N VAL A 195 -6.39 4.97 -7.30
CA VAL A 195 -7.48 4.71 -6.34
C VAL A 195 -7.43 5.81 -5.29
N ASN A 196 -8.07 6.94 -5.60
CA ASN A 196 -8.07 8.16 -4.77
C ASN A 196 -9.00 7.98 -3.56
N ARG A 197 -8.63 7.08 -2.66
CA ARG A 197 -9.38 6.86 -1.42
C ARG A 197 -9.33 8.11 -0.56
N LYS A 198 -10.51 8.65 -0.25
CA LYS A 198 -10.63 9.76 0.70
C LYS A 198 -10.72 9.15 2.09
N SER A 199 -9.80 9.53 2.96
CA SER A 199 -9.94 9.22 4.38
C SER A 199 -11.20 9.91 4.94
N ALA A 200 -11.96 9.18 5.74
CA ALA A 200 -13.07 9.76 6.52
C ALA A 200 -12.58 10.66 7.68
N ARG A 201 -11.26 10.66 7.92
CA ARG A 201 -10.62 11.41 9.01
C ARG A 201 -9.95 12.66 8.45
N PRO A 202 -10.27 13.89 8.93
CA PRO A 202 -9.63 15.10 8.45
C PRO A 202 -8.08 15.05 8.61
N GLY A 203 -7.37 15.36 7.54
CA GLY A 203 -5.90 15.37 7.54
C GLY A 203 -5.24 14.03 7.26
N MET A 204 -6.03 12.97 7.00
CA MET A 204 -5.57 11.61 6.77
C MET A 204 -5.79 11.18 5.32
N GLY A 205 -5.11 10.12 4.91
CA GLY A 205 -5.24 9.54 3.56
C GLY A 205 -4.39 10.22 2.50
N ALA A 206 -3.73 11.29 2.84
CA ALA A 206 -2.70 11.86 2.01
C ALA A 206 -1.36 11.63 2.71
N VAL A 207 -0.65 10.58 2.38
CA VAL A 207 0.79 10.60 2.59
C VAL A 207 1.29 11.87 1.89
N ARG A 208 1.86 12.81 2.64
CA ARG A 208 2.30 14.12 2.13
C ARG A 208 3.16 14.03 0.87
N ALA A 209 3.91 12.94 0.70
CA ALA A 209 4.68 12.63 -0.49
C ALA A 209 3.82 12.55 -1.76
N SER A 210 2.53 12.22 -1.67
CA SER A 210 1.63 12.15 -2.83
C SER A 210 1.00 13.51 -3.17
N ALA A 211 0.84 14.39 -2.20
CA ALA A 211 0.16 15.68 -2.38
C ALA A 211 0.98 16.76 -3.09
N GLY A 212 2.30 16.59 -3.19
CA GLY A 212 3.23 17.57 -3.78
C GLY A 212 3.64 17.31 -5.22
N LEU A 213 3.18 16.21 -5.84
CA LEU A 213 3.55 15.88 -7.21
C LEU A 213 2.58 16.55 -8.18
N ALA A 214 3.12 17.50 -8.92
CA ALA A 214 2.43 18.34 -9.89
C ALA A 214 1.57 17.54 -10.90
N SER A 215 0.58 18.24 -11.47
CA SER A 215 -0.43 17.79 -12.43
C SER A 215 0.08 16.98 -13.64
N GLU A 216 1.37 16.95 -13.88
CA GLU A 216 2.00 16.24 -15.00
C GLU A 216 2.13 14.72 -14.80
N LYS A 217 1.87 14.22 -13.59
CA LYS A 217 2.03 12.79 -13.23
C LYS A 217 0.70 12.13 -12.89
N ARG A 218 -0.34 12.45 -13.63
CA ARG A 218 -1.67 11.86 -13.44
C ARG A 218 -1.69 10.39 -13.88
N ALA A 219 -2.45 9.57 -13.16
CA ALA A 219 -2.82 8.24 -13.62
C ALA A 219 -3.66 8.31 -14.90
N ASP A 220 -3.75 7.20 -15.63
CA ASP A 220 -4.56 7.12 -16.85
C ASP A 220 -6.06 7.08 -16.53
N LEU A 221 -6.41 6.63 -15.32
CA LEU A 221 -7.75 6.66 -14.76
C LEU A 221 -7.68 7.02 -13.27
N GLU A 222 -8.67 7.76 -12.78
CA GLU A 222 -8.88 8.02 -11.35
C GLU A 222 -10.23 7.45 -10.94
N VAL A 223 -10.26 6.71 -9.82
CA VAL A 223 -11.47 6.16 -9.20
C VAL A 223 -11.45 6.41 -7.69
N PRO A 224 -12.59 6.56 -7.03
CA PRO A 224 -12.63 6.79 -5.58
C PRO A 224 -12.37 5.52 -4.75
N ASP A 225 -12.61 4.33 -5.34
CA ASP A 225 -12.54 3.04 -4.67
C ASP A 225 -12.41 1.90 -5.69
N LEU A 226 -12.22 0.67 -5.21
CA LEU A 226 -12.10 -0.51 -6.07
C LEU A 226 -13.43 -0.98 -6.65
N ALA A 227 -14.56 -0.67 -6.00
CA ALA A 227 -15.87 -0.98 -6.55
C ALA A 227 -16.09 -0.19 -7.84
N SER A 228 -15.70 1.08 -7.87
CA SER A 228 -15.72 1.93 -9.06
C SER A 228 -14.76 1.43 -10.16
N LEU A 229 -13.59 0.91 -9.79
CA LEU A 229 -12.69 0.28 -10.76
C LEU A 229 -13.34 -0.97 -11.36
N ALA A 230 -13.90 -1.86 -10.53
CA ALA A 230 -14.58 -3.06 -11.01
C ALA A 230 -15.73 -2.72 -11.96
N ALA A 231 -16.56 -1.73 -11.60
CA ALA A 231 -17.65 -1.25 -12.47
C ALA A 231 -17.15 -0.67 -13.80
N ALA A 232 -16.08 0.13 -13.78
CA ALA A 232 -15.49 0.69 -15.01
C ALA A 232 -14.97 -0.38 -15.96
N VAL A 233 -14.39 -1.44 -15.40
CA VAL A 233 -13.84 -2.57 -16.18
C VAL A 233 -14.96 -3.46 -16.76
N THR A 234 -16.06 -3.67 -16.02
CA THR A 234 -17.18 -4.53 -16.43
C THR A 234 -18.19 -3.79 -17.30
N GLY A 235 -18.45 -2.51 -17.03
CA GLY A 235 -19.39 -1.67 -17.76
C GLY A 235 -18.90 -1.14 -19.11
N ALA A 236 -17.63 -1.33 -19.45
CA ALA A 236 -17.06 -0.90 -20.73
C ALA A 236 -17.41 -1.84 -21.92
N GLN A 237 -18.38 -2.77 -21.75
CA GLN A 237 -18.75 -3.79 -22.74
C GLN A 237 -20.24 -3.81 -23.12
N ASP A 238 -21.04 -2.82 -22.66
CA ASP A 238 -22.39 -2.56 -23.17
C ASP A 238 -22.34 -1.42 -24.22
#